data_d3c7ee901365b1c8b1def953d66facbf
#
_entry.id   d3c7ee901365b1c8b1def953d66facbf
#
_cell.length_a   1.000
_cell.length_b   1.000
_cell.length_c   1.000
_cell.angle_alpha   90.00
_cell.angle_beta   90.00
_cell.angle_gamma   90.00
#
_symmetry.space_group_name_H-M   'P 1'
#
loop_
_entity.id
_entity.type
_entity.pdbx_description
1 polymer ?
#
loop_
_entity_poly.entity_id
_entity_poly.type
_entity_poly.pdbx_seq_one_letter_code
_entity_poly.pdbx_strand_id
1 'polypeptide(L)'
;VEETKESLRITTRQSKYHNQKEVNKIIFHNAKLLAKDKDYIEVVYKSYDMNVYKGKFNNDSEFYIENIDANLITEELKEKYVVKEKFPIINQTLSPRIRNFIASREAFYHGGLLIEHDLSMLLRENIQIISNLKYSLYDNFENLIYPPVDTYPNQVRSDVKKYLNNLNSGISVGRFELNSFHQIRDNNFFRLSVGLFEEMFGGSGIEYLYYPQDSLVGIGLEAFYVKKRGYSLNHQFLNYENTFFRSNIQVIEPKTNINLKLSYGEYLAGDIGYTLELSRLFRNGVEFGVFYSDTNGFSXX
;
A
#
# COMPACT_ATOMS: atom_id res chain seq x y z
N VAL A 1 17.37 -1.63 19.62
CA VAL A 1 17.10 -1.71 21.06
C VAL A 1 18.00 -0.72 21.77
N GLU A 2 17.41 0.12 22.60
CA GLU A 2 18.10 1.16 23.35
C GLU A 2 17.79 0.99 24.82
N GLU A 3 18.74 1.35 25.69
CA GLU A 3 18.62 1.12 27.11
C GLU A 3 18.88 2.40 27.91
N THR A 4 17.98 2.69 28.85
CA THR A 4 18.18 3.74 29.86
C THR A 4 18.34 3.08 31.24
N LYS A 5 18.49 3.86 32.29
CA LYS A 5 18.53 3.34 33.65
C LYS A 5 17.18 2.68 34.04
N GLU A 6 16.07 3.26 33.61
CA GLU A 6 14.73 2.86 34.02
C GLU A 6 14.01 2.00 32.97
N SER A 7 14.40 2.06 31.72
CA SER A 7 13.64 1.44 30.64
C SER A 7 14.50 0.77 29.58
N LEU A 8 13.85 -0.15 28.88
CA LEU A 8 14.37 -0.73 27.65
C LEU A 8 13.46 -0.28 26.52
N ARG A 9 13.99 0.43 25.54
CA ARG A 9 13.22 0.88 24.37
C ARG A 9 13.49 -0.03 23.18
N ILE A 10 12.41 -0.56 22.62
CA ILE A 10 12.48 -1.43 21.45
C ILE A 10 11.79 -0.72 20.28
N THR A 11 12.57 -0.42 19.25
CA THR A 11 12.04 0.07 17.99
C THR A 11 11.96 -1.10 17.03
N THR A 12 10.79 -1.37 16.47
CA THR A 12 10.58 -2.57 15.66
C THR A 12 9.72 -2.29 14.44
N ARG A 13 9.87 -3.15 13.44
CA ARG A 13 8.98 -3.29 12.29
C ARG A 13 8.46 -4.70 12.26
N GLN A 14 7.21 -4.83 11.86
CA GLN A 14 6.71 -6.17 11.63
C GLN A 14 5.65 -6.14 10.51
N SER A 15 5.64 -7.20 9.74
CA SER A 15 4.67 -7.39 8.65
C SER A 15 4.08 -8.79 8.66
N LYS A 16 4.48 -9.61 9.62
CA LYS A 16 4.13 -11.03 9.66
C LYS A 16 2.79 -11.30 10.34
N TYR A 17 2.48 -10.55 11.37
CA TYR A 17 1.32 -10.82 12.22
C TYR A 17 0.25 -9.76 12.01
N HIS A 18 -1.00 -10.21 11.92
CA HIS A 18 -2.14 -9.30 11.73
C HIS A 18 -2.72 -8.80 13.05
N ASN A 19 -2.41 -9.47 14.15
CA ASN A 19 -2.96 -9.13 15.46
C ASN A 19 -1.91 -8.44 16.30
N GLN A 20 -2.12 -7.14 16.56
CA GLN A 20 -1.17 -6.33 17.32
C GLN A 20 -0.96 -6.85 18.74
N LYS A 21 -2.01 -7.41 19.38
CA LYS A 21 -1.88 -7.97 20.73
C LYS A 21 -0.93 -9.16 20.75
N GLU A 22 -0.95 -10.01 19.72
CA GLU A 22 -0.01 -11.13 19.62
C GLU A 22 1.42 -10.64 19.44
N VAL A 23 1.62 -9.61 18.61
CA VAL A 23 2.94 -9.00 18.43
C VAL A 23 3.46 -8.46 19.76
N ASN A 24 2.61 -7.74 20.49
CA ASN A 24 2.99 -7.18 21.79
C ASN A 24 3.41 -8.27 22.79
N LYS A 25 2.69 -9.39 22.83
CA LYS A 25 3.05 -10.53 23.68
C LYS A 25 4.40 -11.13 23.31
N ILE A 26 4.66 -11.29 22.02
CA ILE A 26 5.92 -11.84 21.52
C ILE A 26 7.09 -10.92 21.92
N ILE A 27 6.89 -9.61 21.74
CA ILE A 27 7.92 -8.63 22.10
C ILE A 27 8.19 -8.67 23.60
N PHE A 28 7.14 -8.67 24.42
CA PHE A 28 7.31 -8.72 25.86
C PHE A 28 8.04 -9.98 26.28
N HIS A 29 7.64 -11.15 25.78
CA HIS A 29 8.25 -12.43 26.12
C HIS A 29 9.75 -12.45 25.82
N ASN A 30 10.14 -11.91 24.66
CA ASN A 30 11.54 -11.90 24.26
C ASN A 30 12.35 -10.80 24.97
N ALA A 31 11.71 -9.69 25.29
CA ALA A 31 12.40 -8.53 25.87
C ALA A 31 12.57 -8.62 27.39
N LYS A 32 11.72 -9.36 28.09
CA LYS A 32 11.73 -9.36 29.56
C LYS A 32 13.04 -9.85 30.14
N LEU A 33 13.75 -10.73 29.45
CA LEU A 33 15.06 -11.21 29.91
C LEU A 33 16.11 -10.11 29.84
N LEU A 34 15.99 -9.22 28.87
CA LEU A 34 16.90 -8.07 28.73
C LEU A 34 16.53 -6.92 29.67
N ALA A 35 15.30 -6.92 30.15
CA ALA A 35 14.75 -5.83 30.96
C ALA A 35 14.56 -6.24 32.43
N LYS A 36 15.31 -7.22 32.92
CA LYS A 36 15.17 -7.74 34.29
C LYS A 36 15.28 -6.68 35.37
N ASP A 37 16.13 -5.70 35.16
CA ASP A 37 16.40 -4.61 36.10
C ASP A 37 15.76 -3.28 35.68
N LYS A 38 14.78 -3.34 34.77
CA LYS A 38 14.12 -2.14 34.26
C LYS A 38 12.70 -2.02 34.81
N ASP A 39 12.27 -0.80 34.97
CA ASP A 39 10.90 -0.52 35.47
C ASP A 39 9.85 -0.77 34.39
N TYR A 40 10.18 -0.54 33.13
CA TYR A 40 9.23 -0.72 32.02
C TYR A 40 9.93 -0.93 30.69
N ILE A 41 9.19 -1.44 29.72
CA ILE A 41 9.64 -1.64 28.35
C ILE A 41 8.83 -0.72 27.45
N GLU A 42 9.49 0.18 26.74
CA GLU A 42 8.87 1.03 25.72
C GLU A 42 8.97 0.34 24.36
N VAL A 43 7.89 0.42 23.58
CA VAL A 43 7.87 -0.16 22.23
C VAL A 43 7.39 0.88 21.23
N VAL A 44 8.17 1.04 20.18
CA VAL A 44 7.85 1.92 19.06
C VAL A 44 7.79 1.08 17.81
N TYR A 45 6.64 1.08 17.14
CA TYR A 45 6.46 0.39 15.87
C TYR A 45 6.63 1.38 14.73
N LYS A 46 7.52 1.05 13.80
CA LYS A 46 7.79 1.90 12.62
C LYS A 46 7.27 1.27 11.34
N SER A 47 6.84 2.12 10.43
CA SER A 47 6.58 1.77 9.04
C SER A 47 7.19 2.87 8.18
N TYR A 48 8.11 2.53 7.29
CA TYR A 48 8.78 3.48 6.39
C TYR A 48 9.31 4.73 7.11
N ASP A 49 9.96 4.52 8.25
CA ASP A 49 10.51 5.59 9.10
C ASP A 49 9.45 6.47 9.78
N MET A 50 8.21 6.02 9.79
CA MET A 50 7.12 6.68 10.52
C MET A 50 6.79 5.90 11.78
N ASN A 51 6.62 6.60 12.89
CA ASN A 51 6.25 6.00 14.17
C ASN A 51 4.72 5.83 14.19
N VAL A 52 4.24 4.63 13.90
CA VAL A 52 2.81 4.40 13.66
C VAL A 52 2.07 3.95 14.91
N TYR A 53 2.79 3.38 15.90
CA TYR A 53 2.16 2.86 17.12
C TYR A 53 3.21 2.86 18.23
N LYS A 54 2.85 3.37 19.40
CA LYS A 54 3.78 3.49 20.52
C LYS A 54 3.06 3.15 21.83
N GLY A 55 3.80 2.60 22.76
CA GLY A 55 3.27 2.30 24.06
C GLY A 55 4.33 1.66 24.96
N LYS A 56 3.92 1.22 26.10
CA LYS A 56 4.84 0.53 27.00
C LYS A 56 4.18 -0.62 27.75
N PHE A 57 5.01 -1.57 28.18
CA PHE A 57 4.61 -2.66 29.06
C PHE A 57 4.99 -2.30 30.49
N ASN A 58 4.05 -2.56 31.39
CA ASN A 58 4.34 -2.55 32.82
C ASN A 58 4.85 -3.93 33.28
N ASN A 59 5.13 -4.06 34.56
CA ASN A 59 5.65 -5.31 35.14
C ASN A 59 4.65 -6.46 35.05
N ASP A 60 3.37 -6.18 34.91
CA ASP A 60 2.30 -7.19 34.80
C ASP A 60 2.06 -7.63 33.34
N SER A 61 2.93 -7.25 32.41
CA SER A 61 2.87 -7.56 30.98
C SER A 61 1.68 -6.94 30.24
N GLU A 62 1.04 -5.96 30.84
CA GLU A 62 -0.02 -5.21 30.15
C GLU A 62 0.59 -4.13 29.27
N PHE A 63 0.18 -4.12 28.00
CA PHE A 63 0.58 -3.08 27.05
C PHE A 63 -0.47 -1.97 27.08
N TYR A 64 -0.01 -0.75 27.26
CA TYR A 64 -0.89 0.41 27.18
C TYR A 64 -0.25 1.49 26.31
N ILE A 65 -1.13 2.22 25.62
CA ILE A 65 -0.73 3.28 24.71
C ILE A 65 -0.34 4.50 25.55
N GLU A 66 0.84 5.02 25.28
CA GLU A 66 1.33 6.20 25.96
C GLU A 66 2.03 7.10 24.96
N ASN A 67 1.98 8.39 25.19
CA ASN A 67 2.64 9.37 24.35
C ASN A 67 4.15 9.36 24.64
N ILE A 68 4.86 8.52 23.91
CA ILE A 68 6.30 8.36 24.03
C ILE A 68 6.94 9.21 22.92
N ASP A 69 7.89 10.05 23.28
CA ASP A 69 8.65 10.76 22.25
C ASP A 69 9.68 9.80 21.65
N ALA A 70 9.30 9.23 20.54
CA ALA A 70 10.11 8.23 19.84
C ALA A 70 11.30 8.86 19.10
N ASN A 71 11.33 10.17 18.99
CA ASN A 71 12.39 10.88 18.26
C ASN A 71 13.46 11.47 19.18
N LEU A 72 13.20 11.54 20.47
CA LEU A 72 14.19 12.05 21.43
C LEU A 72 15.25 11.00 21.73
N ILE A 73 16.42 11.24 21.22
CA ILE A 73 17.62 10.52 21.65
C ILE A 73 18.26 11.39 22.73
N THR A 74 18.05 11.04 23.97
CA THR A 74 18.70 11.75 25.07
C THR A 74 20.12 11.18 25.26
N GLU A 75 21.00 12.01 25.80
CA GLU A 75 22.39 11.59 26.10
C GLU A 75 22.42 10.42 27.09
N GLU A 76 21.32 10.14 27.77
CA GLU A 76 21.20 9.05 28.72
C GLU A 76 20.94 7.70 28.05
N LEU A 77 20.52 7.70 26.76
CA LEU A 77 20.27 6.47 26.04
C LEU A 77 21.59 5.85 25.59
N LYS A 78 21.93 4.70 26.17
CA LYS A 78 23.10 3.94 25.75
C LYS A 78 22.65 2.83 24.81
N GLU A 79 23.16 2.86 23.59
CA GLU A 79 22.92 1.78 22.63
C GLU A 79 23.69 0.53 23.10
N LYS A 80 22.97 -0.45 23.61
CA LYS A 80 23.59 -1.68 24.12
C LYS A 80 23.43 -2.85 23.14
N TYR A 81 22.30 -2.92 22.48
CA TYR A 81 22.00 -3.98 21.51
C TYR A 81 21.41 -3.35 20.27
N VAL A 82 22.23 -3.09 19.27
CA VAL A 82 21.76 -2.45 18.05
C VAL A 82 21.84 -3.44 16.91
N VAL A 83 20.67 -3.82 16.41
CA VAL A 83 20.57 -4.47 15.11
C VAL A 83 20.09 -3.38 14.15
N LYS A 84 21.00 -2.89 13.32
CA LYS A 84 20.68 -1.88 12.32
C LYS A 84 20.36 -2.55 11.01
N GLU A 85 19.24 -2.19 10.44
CA GLU A 85 18.91 -2.64 9.10
C GLU A 85 19.91 -2.08 8.10
N LYS A 86 20.33 -2.91 7.17
CA LYS A 86 21.21 -2.48 6.08
C LYS A 86 20.39 -2.25 4.83
N PHE A 87 20.54 -1.09 4.24
CA PHE A 87 19.83 -0.74 3.01
C PHE A 87 20.78 -0.88 1.82
N PRO A 88 20.23 -1.21 0.64
CA PRO A 88 18.81 -1.42 0.33
C PRO A 88 18.28 -2.78 0.81
N ILE A 89 17.00 -2.82 1.16
CA ILE A 89 16.29 -4.07 1.45
C ILE A 89 15.48 -4.43 0.20
N ILE A 90 15.74 -5.60 -0.37
CA ILE A 90 15.15 -6.01 -1.64
C ILE A 90 14.27 -7.24 -1.40
N ASN A 91 13.01 -7.14 -1.82
CA ASN A 91 12.08 -8.25 -1.89
C ASN A 91 11.66 -8.41 -3.33
N GLN A 92 11.85 -9.59 -3.88
CA GLN A 92 11.49 -9.83 -5.27
C GLN A 92 10.93 -11.23 -5.45
N THR A 93 10.01 -11.34 -6.39
CA THR A 93 9.44 -12.63 -6.79
C THR A 93 9.39 -12.73 -8.30
N LEU A 94 9.62 -13.93 -8.80
CA LEU A 94 9.43 -14.26 -10.19
C LEU A 94 8.38 -15.37 -10.23
N SER A 95 7.26 -15.12 -10.90
CA SER A 95 6.13 -16.03 -10.85
C SER A 95 5.43 -16.15 -12.19
N PRO A 96 4.96 -17.37 -12.53
CA PRO A 96 4.03 -17.49 -13.64
C PRO A 96 2.67 -16.91 -13.27
N ARG A 97 2.03 -16.25 -14.22
CA ARG A 97 0.68 -15.70 -14.05
C ARG A 97 -0.18 -16.08 -15.24
N ILE A 98 -1.40 -16.45 -14.95
CA ILE A 98 -2.42 -16.65 -15.96
C ILE A 98 -3.28 -15.39 -16.00
N ARG A 99 -3.44 -14.84 -17.19
CA ARG A 99 -4.28 -13.67 -17.39
C ARG A 99 -5.42 -14.03 -18.31
N ASN A 100 -6.63 -13.73 -17.91
CA ASN A 100 -7.83 -14.14 -18.61
C ASN A 100 -8.70 -12.94 -18.96
N PHE A 101 -9.35 -13.02 -20.11
CA PHE A 101 -10.39 -12.09 -20.53
C PHE A 101 -11.54 -12.93 -21.08
N ILE A 102 -12.71 -12.82 -20.45
CA ILE A 102 -13.85 -13.70 -20.71
C ILE A 102 -14.99 -12.90 -21.33
N ALA A 103 -15.71 -13.56 -22.23
CA ALA A 103 -16.94 -13.04 -22.84
C ALA A 103 -16.71 -11.84 -23.76
N SER A 104 -15.64 -11.89 -24.56
CA SER A 104 -15.49 -10.93 -25.65
C SER A 104 -16.39 -11.32 -26.83
N ARG A 105 -16.56 -10.41 -27.77
CA ARG A 105 -17.37 -10.64 -28.97
C ARG A 105 -16.76 -11.70 -29.90
N GLU A 106 -15.43 -11.79 -29.87
CA GLU A 106 -14.66 -12.62 -30.81
C GLU A 106 -14.59 -14.06 -30.36
N ALA A 107 -14.47 -14.24 -29.05
CA ALA A 107 -14.40 -15.56 -28.46
C ALA A 107 -14.80 -15.49 -27.00
N PHE A 108 -15.32 -16.55 -26.49
CA PHE A 108 -15.69 -16.60 -25.06
C PHE A 108 -14.47 -16.42 -24.16
N TYR A 109 -13.31 -16.90 -24.58
CA TYR A 109 -12.12 -16.91 -23.75
C TYR A 109 -10.90 -16.43 -24.51
N HIS A 110 -10.20 -15.46 -23.92
CA HIS A 110 -8.85 -15.09 -24.28
C HIS A 110 -7.96 -15.27 -23.06
N GLY A 111 -6.82 -15.87 -23.25
CA GLY A 111 -5.93 -16.14 -22.13
C GLY A 111 -4.47 -16.03 -22.51
N GLY A 112 -3.66 -15.85 -21.48
CA GLY A 112 -2.23 -15.78 -21.64
C GLY A 112 -1.49 -16.32 -20.45
N LEU A 113 -0.33 -16.90 -20.71
CA LEU A 113 0.63 -17.29 -19.69
C LEU A 113 1.79 -16.30 -19.74
N LEU A 114 2.03 -15.65 -18.63
CA LEU A 114 3.04 -14.61 -18.49
C LEU A 114 4.02 -15.00 -17.39
N ILE A 115 5.22 -14.48 -17.49
CA ILE A 115 6.14 -14.44 -16.34
C ILE A 115 6.14 -13.01 -15.82
N GLU A 116 5.90 -12.86 -14.53
CA GLU A 116 5.95 -11.57 -13.85
C GLU A 116 7.11 -11.52 -12.87
N HIS A 117 7.84 -10.41 -12.91
CA HIS A 117 8.86 -10.07 -11.91
C HIS A 117 8.34 -8.91 -11.09
N ASP A 118 8.12 -9.15 -9.81
CA ASP A 118 7.69 -8.14 -8.86
C ASP A 118 8.86 -7.78 -7.95
N LEU A 119 9.14 -6.49 -7.82
CA LEU A 119 10.22 -5.96 -7.01
C LEU A 119 9.67 -4.90 -6.07
N SER A 120 10.01 -5.03 -4.78
CA SER A 120 9.86 -3.96 -3.80
C SER A 120 11.22 -3.73 -3.17
N MET A 121 11.79 -2.56 -3.38
CA MET A 121 13.10 -2.22 -2.87
C MET A 121 13.01 -1.00 -1.97
N LEU A 122 13.43 -1.16 -0.72
CA LEU A 122 13.51 -0.06 0.22
C LEU A 122 14.94 0.49 0.16
N LEU A 123 15.12 1.60 -0.54
CA LEU A 123 16.44 2.22 -0.73
C LEU A 123 16.97 2.81 0.57
N ARG A 124 16.07 3.41 1.34
CA ARG A 124 16.29 3.96 2.67
C ARG A 124 15.03 3.69 3.48
N GLU A 125 15.04 4.01 4.77
CA GLU A 125 13.90 3.77 5.65
C GLU A 125 12.59 4.35 5.08
N ASN A 126 12.66 5.49 4.38
CA ASN A 126 11.48 6.19 3.90
C ASN A 126 11.36 6.28 2.37
N ILE A 127 12.21 5.60 1.60
CA ILE A 127 12.20 5.66 0.14
C ILE A 127 12.07 4.25 -0.42
N GLN A 128 11.02 4.01 -1.21
CA GLN A 128 10.69 2.70 -1.77
C GLN A 128 10.58 2.78 -3.28
N ILE A 129 11.11 1.78 -3.97
CA ILE A 129 10.86 1.55 -5.39
C ILE A 129 10.00 0.30 -5.52
N ILE A 130 8.92 0.40 -6.31
CA ILE A 130 8.09 -0.74 -6.67
C ILE A 130 8.16 -0.91 -8.18
N SER A 131 8.38 -2.14 -8.64
CA SER A 131 8.46 -2.46 -10.06
C SER A 131 7.70 -3.75 -10.33
N ASN A 132 6.97 -3.78 -11.44
CA ASN A 132 6.36 -4.98 -11.98
C ASN A 132 6.69 -5.05 -13.47
N LEU A 133 7.40 -6.10 -13.86
CA LEU A 133 7.74 -6.37 -15.25
C LEU A 133 7.03 -7.65 -15.70
N LYS A 134 6.56 -7.67 -16.93
CA LYS A 134 5.83 -8.81 -17.50
C LYS A 134 6.48 -9.25 -18.82
N TYR A 135 6.54 -10.55 -19.02
CA TYR A 135 6.95 -11.14 -20.27
C TYR A 135 5.93 -12.22 -20.65
N SER A 136 5.33 -12.07 -21.84
CA SER A 136 4.34 -13.04 -22.32
C SER A 136 5.05 -14.27 -22.91
N LEU A 137 4.73 -15.43 -22.39
CA LEU A 137 5.20 -16.69 -22.95
C LEU A 137 4.27 -17.18 -24.06
N TYR A 138 2.97 -17.00 -23.86
CA TYR A 138 1.95 -17.41 -24.80
C TYR A 138 0.68 -16.63 -24.50
N ASP A 139 0.05 -16.11 -25.53
CA ASP A 139 -1.28 -15.51 -25.40
C ASP A 139 -1.99 -15.48 -26.74
N ASN A 140 -3.31 -15.28 -26.66
CA ASN A 140 -4.15 -15.06 -27.84
C ASN A 140 -4.84 -13.71 -27.81
N PHE A 141 -4.24 -12.74 -27.08
CA PHE A 141 -4.80 -11.38 -26.97
C PHE A 141 -4.75 -10.62 -28.31
N GLU A 142 -3.91 -11.02 -29.23
CA GLU A 142 -3.87 -10.44 -30.58
C GLU A 142 -5.20 -10.58 -31.33
N ASN A 143 -6.01 -11.56 -30.96
CA ASN A 143 -7.32 -11.80 -31.55
C ASN A 143 -8.43 -10.91 -30.97
N LEU A 144 -8.13 -10.11 -29.96
CA LEU A 144 -9.12 -9.18 -29.37
C LEU A 144 -9.44 -8.06 -30.35
N ILE A 145 -10.72 -7.89 -30.67
CA ILE A 145 -11.21 -6.80 -31.53
C ILE A 145 -11.45 -5.57 -30.65
N TYR A 146 -10.92 -4.45 -31.09
CA TYR A 146 -11.11 -3.20 -30.36
C TYR A 146 -12.56 -2.75 -30.44
N PRO A 147 -13.09 -2.15 -29.39
CA PRO A 147 -14.45 -1.62 -29.45
C PRO A 147 -14.55 -0.53 -30.53
N PRO A 148 -15.71 -0.30 -31.09
CA PRO A 148 -15.91 0.84 -31.98
C PRO A 148 -15.56 2.14 -31.27
N VAL A 149 -15.37 3.20 -32.04
CA VAL A 149 -15.02 4.51 -31.48
C VAL A 149 -15.93 4.81 -30.31
N ASP A 150 -15.31 5.06 -29.18
CA ASP A 150 -16.03 5.24 -27.94
C ASP A 150 -16.85 6.53 -27.98
N THR A 151 -18.11 6.43 -27.63
CA THR A 151 -18.98 7.58 -27.53
C THR A 151 -18.78 8.37 -26.22
N TYR A 152 -18.03 7.81 -25.29
CA TYR A 152 -17.73 8.49 -24.03
C TYR A 152 -16.55 9.44 -24.20
N PRO A 153 -16.60 10.60 -23.58
CA PRO A 153 -15.52 11.59 -23.77
C PRO A 153 -14.16 11.13 -23.23
N ASN A 154 -14.16 10.28 -22.23
CA ASN A 154 -12.93 9.83 -21.56
C ASN A 154 -12.81 8.31 -21.56
N GLN A 155 -11.96 7.78 -22.43
CA GLN A 155 -11.68 6.34 -22.49
C GLN A 155 -10.68 5.96 -21.40
N VAL A 156 -11.18 5.64 -20.21
CA VAL A 156 -10.31 5.31 -19.06
C VAL A 156 -10.01 3.82 -19.01
N ARG A 157 -11.02 2.98 -19.14
CA ARG A 157 -10.86 1.51 -19.05
C ARG A 157 -11.34 0.76 -20.29
N SER A 158 -12.10 1.42 -21.14
CA SER A 158 -12.72 0.77 -22.31
C SER A 158 -11.69 0.25 -23.33
N ASP A 159 -10.48 0.79 -23.33
CA ASP A 159 -9.45 0.37 -24.27
C ASP A 159 -8.42 -0.58 -23.65
N VAL A 160 -8.77 -1.26 -22.56
CA VAL A 160 -7.91 -2.27 -21.91
C VAL A 160 -7.44 -3.34 -22.91
N LYS A 161 -8.25 -3.66 -23.91
CA LYS A 161 -7.89 -4.63 -24.95
C LYS A 161 -6.64 -4.22 -25.73
N LYS A 162 -6.42 -2.91 -25.94
CA LYS A 162 -5.24 -2.41 -26.64
C LYS A 162 -3.96 -2.68 -25.84
N TYR A 163 -4.06 -2.55 -24.50
CA TYR A 163 -2.93 -2.86 -23.63
C TYR A 163 -2.64 -4.35 -23.57
N LEU A 164 -3.69 -5.16 -23.55
CA LEU A 164 -3.54 -6.62 -23.57
C LEU A 164 -2.92 -7.10 -24.88
N ASN A 165 -3.33 -6.54 -26.01
CA ASN A 165 -2.80 -6.88 -27.33
C ASN A 165 -1.29 -6.66 -27.41
N ASN A 166 -0.79 -5.63 -26.76
CA ASN A 166 0.63 -5.28 -26.80
C ASN A 166 1.48 -6.01 -25.75
N LEU A 167 0.90 -6.90 -24.94
CA LEU A 167 1.67 -7.69 -23.98
C LEU A 167 2.66 -8.64 -24.65
N ASN A 168 2.39 -9.06 -25.87
CA ASN A 168 3.27 -9.98 -26.61
C ASN A 168 4.47 -9.30 -27.27
N SER A 169 4.67 -8.01 -27.08
CA SER A 169 5.75 -7.25 -27.72
C SER A 169 7.09 -7.31 -26.98
N GLY A 170 7.25 -8.25 -26.04
CA GLY A 170 8.48 -8.41 -25.26
C GLY A 170 8.24 -8.10 -23.78
N ILE A 171 9.21 -7.45 -23.15
CA ILE A 171 9.08 -7.08 -21.75
C ILE A 171 8.21 -5.82 -21.63
N SER A 172 7.17 -5.92 -20.83
CA SER A 172 6.23 -4.82 -20.54
C SER A 172 6.40 -4.35 -19.11
N VAL A 173 6.30 -3.03 -18.90
CA VAL A 173 6.38 -2.45 -17.57
C VAL A 173 4.95 -2.26 -17.07
N GLY A 174 4.52 -3.13 -16.14
CA GLY A 174 3.19 -3.00 -15.52
C GLY A 174 3.14 -1.87 -14.50
N ARG A 175 4.22 -1.74 -13.72
CA ARG A 175 4.31 -0.71 -12.67
C ARG A 175 5.77 -0.35 -12.47
N PHE A 176 6.05 0.92 -12.26
CA PHE A 176 7.37 1.38 -11.84
C PHE A 176 7.19 2.70 -11.11
N GLU A 177 7.28 2.68 -9.78
CA GLU A 177 7.03 3.89 -9.01
C GLU A 177 8.03 4.06 -7.88
N LEU A 178 8.30 5.32 -7.57
CA LEU A 178 9.10 5.76 -6.45
C LEU A 178 8.17 6.40 -5.42
N ASN A 179 8.25 5.92 -4.20
CA ASN A 179 7.46 6.42 -3.08
C ASN A 179 8.37 6.96 -2.00
N SER A 180 7.99 8.10 -1.42
CA SER A 180 8.65 8.58 -0.21
C SER A 180 7.61 8.81 0.88
N PHE A 181 7.95 8.38 2.10
CA PHE A 181 7.03 8.38 3.24
C PHE A 181 7.55 9.34 4.30
N HIS A 182 6.64 10.16 4.85
CA HIS A 182 7.00 11.21 5.80
C HIS A 182 5.99 11.29 6.92
N GLN A 183 6.47 11.63 8.11
CA GLN A 183 5.64 11.92 9.27
C GLN A 183 6.00 13.31 9.77
N ILE A 184 5.01 14.22 9.84
CA ILE A 184 5.28 15.59 10.29
C ILE A 184 5.07 15.71 11.80
N ARG A 185 4.01 15.08 12.30
CA ARG A 185 3.67 15.03 13.73
C ARG A 185 3.10 13.65 14.03
N ASP A 186 2.93 13.33 15.29
CA ASP A 186 2.27 12.10 15.67
C ASP A 186 0.92 11.97 14.95
N ASN A 187 0.67 10.78 14.40
CA ASN A 187 -0.57 10.41 13.72
C ASN A 187 -0.80 11.09 12.37
N ASN A 188 0.16 11.88 11.86
CA ASN A 188 0.05 12.57 10.57
C ASN A 188 1.09 12.01 9.60
N PHE A 189 0.62 11.29 8.57
CA PHE A 189 1.47 10.53 7.66
C PHE A 189 1.26 11.00 6.22
N PHE A 190 2.34 11.07 5.46
CA PHE A 190 2.31 11.50 4.06
C PHE A 190 3.03 10.49 3.18
N ARG A 191 2.53 10.30 1.97
CA ARG A 191 3.22 9.56 0.92
C ARG A 191 3.25 10.41 -0.33
N LEU A 192 4.44 10.60 -0.90
CA LEU A 192 4.66 11.21 -2.20
C LEU A 192 4.99 10.09 -3.19
N SER A 193 4.38 10.10 -4.36
CA SER A 193 4.57 9.05 -5.36
C SER A 193 4.81 9.66 -6.73
N VAL A 194 5.70 9.04 -7.51
CA VAL A 194 5.92 9.41 -8.91
C VAL A 194 6.27 8.15 -9.69
N GLY A 195 5.75 8.06 -10.90
CA GLY A 195 6.10 6.97 -11.80
C GLY A 195 4.91 6.41 -12.58
N LEU A 196 5.05 5.15 -12.97
CA LEU A 196 4.03 4.40 -13.70
C LEU A 196 3.25 3.58 -12.66
N PHE A 197 2.02 4.02 -12.36
CA PHE A 197 1.26 3.44 -11.24
C PHE A 197 0.58 2.13 -11.61
N GLU A 198 0.21 2.00 -12.87
CA GLU A 198 -0.42 0.78 -13.40
C GLU A 198 -0.20 0.70 -14.91
N GLU A 199 -0.80 -0.28 -15.55
CA GLU A 199 -0.63 -0.47 -17.01
C GLU A 199 -1.12 0.73 -17.82
N MET A 200 -2.17 1.41 -17.36
CA MET A 200 -2.83 2.44 -18.14
C MET A 200 -2.44 3.87 -17.74
N PHE A 201 -1.91 4.09 -16.55
CA PHE A 201 -1.67 5.44 -16.04
C PHE A 201 -0.36 5.57 -15.27
N GLY A 202 0.27 6.74 -15.43
CA GLY A 202 1.40 7.16 -14.62
C GLY A 202 1.27 8.62 -14.28
N GLY A 203 2.15 9.13 -13.41
CA GLY A 203 2.13 10.52 -12.98
C GLY A 203 2.76 10.72 -11.62
N SER A 204 2.14 11.60 -10.84
CA SER A 204 2.61 11.92 -9.49
C SER A 204 1.43 12.08 -8.55
N GLY A 205 1.68 11.91 -7.26
CA GLY A 205 0.60 12.02 -6.29
C GLY A 205 1.10 12.29 -4.88
N ILE A 206 0.17 12.74 -4.06
CA ILE A 206 0.39 12.91 -2.64
C ILE A 206 -0.81 12.32 -1.90
N GLU A 207 -0.52 11.60 -0.82
CA GLU A 207 -1.54 11.06 0.07
C GLU A 207 -1.21 11.48 1.49
N TYR A 208 -2.25 11.84 2.23
CA TYR A 208 -2.17 12.23 3.62
C TYR A 208 -3.12 11.35 4.43
N LEU A 209 -2.63 10.86 5.57
CA LEU A 209 -3.43 10.06 6.50
C LEU A 209 -3.28 10.64 7.90
N TYR A 210 -4.40 10.96 8.52
CA TYR A 210 -4.49 11.23 9.95
C TYR A 210 -5.11 10.01 10.64
N TYR A 211 -4.33 9.34 11.49
CA TYR A 211 -4.80 8.12 12.14
C TYR A 211 -4.26 8.05 13.57
N PRO A 212 -5.01 8.56 14.56
CA PRO A 212 -4.59 8.43 15.96
C PRO A 212 -4.53 6.97 16.38
N GLN A 213 -3.48 6.60 17.10
CA GLN A 213 -3.24 5.19 17.44
C GLN A 213 -4.27 4.61 18.41
N ASP A 214 -4.96 5.46 19.17
CA ASP A 214 -6.01 5.05 20.11
C ASP A 214 -7.41 5.22 19.53
N SER A 215 -7.53 5.58 18.26
CA SER A 215 -8.79 5.80 17.58
C SER A 215 -9.15 4.63 16.68
N LEU A 216 -10.45 4.40 16.50
CA LEU A 216 -10.94 3.47 15.48
C LEU A 216 -11.03 4.14 14.10
N VAL A 217 -10.87 5.47 14.03
CA VAL A 217 -11.18 6.26 12.83
C VAL A 217 -9.91 6.90 12.29
N GLY A 218 -9.69 6.74 10.98
CA GLY A 218 -8.66 7.45 10.23
C GLY A 218 -9.30 8.30 9.15
N ILE A 219 -8.65 9.40 8.79
CA ILE A 219 -9.08 10.30 7.73
C ILE A 219 -7.95 10.41 6.72
N GLY A 220 -8.27 10.18 5.45
CA GLY A 220 -7.31 10.26 4.38
C GLY A 220 -7.70 11.30 3.33
N LEU A 221 -6.68 11.91 2.75
CA LEU A 221 -6.81 12.82 1.61
C LEU A 221 -5.80 12.40 0.57
N GLU A 222 -6.19 12.45 -0.70
CA GLU A 222 -5.25 12.16 -1.79
C GLU A 222 -5.47 13.11 -2.97
N ALA A 223 -4.36 13.44 -3.62
CA ALA A 223 -4.36 14.23 -4.84
C ALA A 223 -3.38 13.60 -5.82
N PHE A 224 -3.83 13.35 -7.04
CA PHE A 224 -3.01 12.73 -8.08
C PHE A 224 -3.14 13.50 -9.38
N TYR A 225 -2.01 13.70 -10.03
CA TYR A 225 -1.93 14.08 -11.44
C TYR A 225 -1.53 12.83 -12.21
N VAL A 226 -2.38 12.40 -13.15
CA VAL A 226 -2.14 11.19 -13.94
C VAL A 226 -2.23 11.49 -15.43
N LYS A 227 -1.46 10.73 -16.16
CA LYS A 227 -1.44 10.80 -17.63
C LYS A 227 -1.55 9.38 -18.17
N LYS A 228 -2.34 9.22 -19.23
CA LYS A 228 -2.56 7.91 -19.82
C LYS A 228 -1.30 7.43 -20.53
N ARG A 229 -0.94 6.16 -20.29
CA ARG A 229 0.25 5.56 -20.88
C ARG A 229 0.00 5.10 -22.31
N GLY A 230 1.06 5.08 -23.12
CA GLY A 230 1.03 4.49 -24.43
C GLY A 230 0.75 2.99 -24.36
N TYR A 231 0.14 2.46 -25.41
CA TYR A 231 -0.32 1.07 -25.44
C TYR A 231 0.81 0.04 -25.44
N SER A 232 2.02 0.44 -25.81
CA SER A 232 3.19 -0.46 -25.80
C SER A 232 3.70 -0.81 -24.40
N LEU A 233 3.08 -0.27 -23.34
CA LEU A 233 3.43 -0.54 -21.96
C LEU A 233 4.89 -0.22 -21.62
N ASN A 234 5.41 0.80 -22.27
CA ASN A 234 6.73 1.38 -21.98
C ASN A 234 6.55 2.72 -21.24
N HIS A 235 7.49 3.62 -21.37
CA HIS A 235 7.47 4.91 -20.69
C HIS A 235 6.79 6.03 -21.48
N GLN A 236 6.18 5.74 -22.62
CA GLN A 236 5.48 6.73 -23.44
C GLN A 236 4.10 7.05 -22.88
N PHE A 237 3.63 8.28 -23.12
CA PHE A 237 2.33 8.75 -22.65
C PHE A 237 1.48 9.25 -23.82
N LEU A 238 0.16 9.10 -23.66
CA LEU A 238 -0.84 9.66 -24.56
C LEU A 238 -1.29 11.04 -24.05
N ASN A 239 -2.21 11.69 -24.77
CA ASN A 239 -2.59 13.06 -24.46
C ASN A 239 -3.58 13.19 -23.28
N TYR A 240 -4.30 12.12 -22.93
CA TYR A 240 -5.25 12.20 -21.84
C TYR A 240 -4.52 12.38 -20.50
N GLU A 241 -4.94 13.40 -19.75
CA GLU A 241 -4.41 13.66 -18.40
C GLU A 241 -5.55 14.10 -17.49
N ASN A 242 -5.39 13.89 -16.21
CA ASN A 242 -6.37 14.31 -15.20
C ASN A 242 -5.67 14.59 -13.88
N THR A 243 -6.21 15.57 -13.15
CA THR A 243 -5.84 15.80 -11.75
C THR A 243 -7.08 15.54 -10.92
N PHE A 244 -6.97 14.61 -9.98
CA PHE A 244 -8.12 14.26 -9.16
C PHE A 244 -7.82 14.34 -7.67
N PHE A 245 -8.85 14.61 -6.89
CA PHE A 245 -8.79 14.75 -5.44
C PHE A 245 -9.83 13.83 -4.82
N ARG A 246 -9.44 13.08 -3.79
CA ARG A 246 -10.37 12.25 -3.04
C ARG A 246 -10.09 12.37 -1.54
N SER A 247 -11.16 12.23 -0.76
CA SER A 247 -11.08 12.11 0.69
C SER A 247 -11.68 10.77 1.11
N ASN A 248 -11.24 10.26 2.24
CA ASN A 248 -11.82 9.04 2.77
C ASN A 248 -11.85 9.07 4.30
N ILE A 249 -12.81 8.35 4.85
CA ILE A 249 -12.90 8.05 6.28
C ILE A 249 -12.89 6.53 6.40
N GLN A 250 -12.03 6.04 7.29
CA GLN A 250 -11.85 4.62 7.50
C GLN A 250 -12.08 4.29 8.97
N VAL A 251 -12.89 3.27 9.23
CA VAL A 251 -13.17 2.77 10.59
C VAL A 251 -12.73 1.32 10.65
N ILE A 252 -11.83 1.01 11.59
CA ILE A 252 -11.32 -0.35 11.77
C ILE A 252 -11.74 -0.81 13.16
N GLU A 253 -12.47 -1.92 13.23
CA GLU A 253 -12.87 -2.53 14.49
C GLU A 253 -11.87 -3.65 14.82
N PRO A 254 -11.05 -3.48 15.89
CA PRO A 254 -9.91 -4.38 16.09
C PRO A 254 -10.26 -5.77 16.61
N LYS A 255 -11.45 -5.97 17.20
CA LYS A 255 -11.85 -7.29 17.69
C LYS A 255 -12.23 -8.24 16.57
N THR A 256 -12.92 -7.73 15.57
CA THR A 256 -13.43 -8.52 14.45
C THR A 256 -12.58 -8.36 13.19
N ASN A 257 -11.67 -7.36 13.16
CA ASN A 257 -10.88 -6.96 12.00
C ASN A 257 -11.78 -6.56 10.81
N ILE A 258 -12.92 -5.94 11.13
CA ILE A 258 -13.79 -5.36 10.11
C ILE A 258 -13.32 -3.95 9.82
N ASN A 259 -13.17 -3.64 8.54
CA ASN A 259 -12.75 -2.34 8.03
C ASN A 259 -13.87 -1.78 7.17
N LEU A 260 -14.32 -0.60 7.50
CA LEU A 260 -15.30 0.15 6.71
C LEU A 260 -14.63 1.41 6.20
N LYS A 261 -14.66 1.62 4.88
CA LYS A 261 -14.05 2.80 4.27
C LYS A 261 -15.06 3.48 3.35
N LEU A 262 -15.24 4.76 3.55
CA LEU A 262 -16.06 5.61 2.67
C LEU A 262 -15.14 6.62 2.01
N SER A 263 -15.13 6.62 0.68
CA SER A 263 -14.34 7.55 -0.14
C SER A 263 -15.27 8.46 -0.93
N TYR A 264 -14.88 9.72 -1.08
CA TYR A 264 -15.62 10.68 -1.91
C TYR A 264 -14.64 11.55 -2.68
N GLY A 265 -14.94 11.79 -3.93
CA GLY A 265 -14.15 12.70 -4.75
C GLY A 265 -14.19 12.35 -6.22
N GLU A 266 -13.14 12.74 -6.91
CA GLU A 266 -13.02 12.57 -8.34
C GLU A 266 -12.26 11.28 -8.67
N TYR A 267 -12.68 10.62 -9.73
CA TYR A 267 -12.08 9.37 -10.23
C TYR A 267 -11.29 9.62 -11.52
N LEU A 268 -10.67 8.57 -12.02
CA LEU A 268 -9.74 8.65 -13.16
C LEU A 268 -10.37 9.21 -14.43
N ALA A 269 -11.68 9.01 -14.63
CA ALA A 269 -12.38 9.53 -15.80
C ALA A 269 -12.87 10.98 -15.62
N GLY A 270 -12.59 11.59 -14.47
CA GLY A 270 -13.10 12.92 -14.14
C GLY A 270 -14.51 12.92 -13.55
N ASP A 271 -15.08 11.75 -13.35
CA ASP A 271 -16.39 11.61 -12.70
C ASP A 271 -16.26 11.76 -11.19
N ILE A 272 -17.28 12.29 -10.56
CA ILE A 272 -17.30 12.56 -9.11
C ILE A 272 -18.34 11.65 -8.45
N GLY A 273 -17.98 11.08 -7.32
CA GLY A 273 -18.90 10.23 -6.58
C GLY A 273 -18.30 9.68 -5.29
N TYR A 274 -18.88 8.58 -4.84
CA TYR A 274 -18.41 7.93 -3.61
C TYR A 274 -18.25 6.43 -3.82
N THR A 275 -17.40 5.85 -2.97
CA THR A 275 -17.22 4.41 -2.88
C THR A 275 -17.29 4.01 -1.41
N LEU A 276 -18.12 3.01 -1.15
CA LEU A 276 -18.23 2.37 0.17
C LEU A 276 -17.58 1.00 0.07
N GLU A 277 -16.63 0.72 0.94
CA GLU A 277 -15.94 -0.56 0.99
C GLU A 277 -16.09 -1.15 2.39
N LEU A 278 -16.42 -2.43 2.44
CA LEU A 278 -16.51 -3.18 3.69
C LEU A 278 -15.66 -4.43 3.52
N SER A 279 -14.66 -4.61 4.38
CA SER A 279 -13.81 -5.79 4.32
C SER A 279 -13.56 -6.37 5.70
N ARG A 280 -13.16 -7.64 5.72
CA ARG A 280 -12.76 -8.32 6.94
C ARG A 280 -11.52 -9.16 6.68
N LEU A 281 -10.52 -8.94 7.53
CA LEU A 281 -9.30 -9.74 7.51
C LEU A 281 -9.44 -10.85 8.56
N PHE A 282 -9.40 -12.09 8.09
CA PHE A 282 -9.51 -13.28 8.95
C PHE A 282 -8.14 -13.65 9.52
N ARG A 283 -8.14 -14.43 10.61
CA ARG A 283 -6.91 -14.83 11.32
C ARG A 283 -5.95 -15.62 10.44
N ASN A 284 -6.47 -16.34 9.45
CA ASN A 284 -5.65 -17.11 8.52
C ASN A 284 -5.01 -16.25 7.41
N GLY A 285 -5.22 -14.93 7.44
CA GLY A 285 -4.66 -14.02 6.45
C GLY A 285 -5.52 -13.79 5.22
N VAL A 286 -6.65 -14.49 5.12
CA VAL A 286 -7.60 -14.25 4.02
C VAL A 286 -8.36 -12.95 4.28
N GLU A 287 -8.46 -12.09 3.29
CA GLU A 287 -9.31 -10.90 3.34
C GLU A 287 -10.47 -11.07 2.37
N PHE A 288 -11.66 -10.78 2.83
CA PHE A 288 -12.86 -10.76 2.01
C PHE A 288 -13.51 -9.40 2.14
N GLY A 289 -13.90 -8.84 1.00
CA GLY A 289 -14.55 -7.53 1.02
C GLY A 289 -15.54 -7.36 -0.12
N VAL A 290 -16.41 -6.39 0.06
CA VAL A 290 -17.37 -5.95 -0.95
C VAL A 290 -17.27 -4.45 -1.07
N PHE A 291 -17.60 -3.93 -2.24
CA PHE A 291 -17.62 -2.49 -2.42
C PHE A 291 -18.81 -2.09 -3.32
N TYR A 292 -19.19 -0.85 -3.17
CA TYR A 292 -20.21 -0.22 -4.02
C TYR A 292 -19.74 1.19 -4.36
N SER A 293 -19.83 1.55 -5.64
CA SER A 293 -19.45 2.88 -6.12
C SER A 293 -20.61 3.48 -6.91
N ASP A 294 -20.81 4.76 -6.71
CA ASP A 294 -21.82 5.55 -7.47
C ASP A 294 -21.21 6.89 -7.81
N THR A 295 -21.18 7.20 -9.10
CA THR A 295 -20.62 8.46 -9.60
C THR A 295 -21.60 9.11 -10.56
N ASN A 296 -21.37 10.40 -10.84
CA ASN A 296 -22.20 11.11 -11.82
C ASN A 296 -21.95 10.64 -13.28
N GLY A 297 -20.96 9.78 -13.47
CA GLY A 297 -20.70 9.14 -14.77
C GLY A 297 -21.39 7.80 -14.87
N PHE A 298 -21.07 6.85 -13.93
CA PHE A 298 -21.58 5.48 -13.95
C PHE A 298 -21.61 4.90 -12.54
N SER A 299 -22.51 3.96 -12.35
CA SER A 299 -22.56 3.18 -11.12
C SER A 299 -21.92 1.84 -11.35
N UNK A 300 -21.13 1.50 -10.53
CA UNK A 300 -20.55 0.20 -10.61
C UNK A 300 -20.69 -0.48 -9.31
N UNK A 301 -20.93 -1.34 -9.42
CA UNK A 301 -21.02 -2.08 -8.18
C UNK A 301 -20.11 -3.08 -7.98
#